data_ca2cfdb31a5213d14d874fe38fb612a9
#
_entry.id   ca2cfdb31a5213d14d874fe38fb612a9
#
_cell.length_a   1.000
_cell.length_b   1.000
_cell.length_c   1.000
_cell.angle_alpha   90.00
_cell.angle_beta   90.00
_cell.angle_gamma   90.00
#
_symmetry.space_group_name_H-M   'P 1'
#
loop_
_entity.id
_entity.type
_entity.pdbx_description
1 polymer ?
#
loop_
_entity_poly.entity_id
_entity_poly.type
_entity_poly.pdbx_seq_one_letter_code
_entity_poly.pdbx_strand_id
1 'polypeptide(L)'
;MFSSGDELANQLAPRIDASEETLAAYEQQQDYQSLRAYMDGGESTEQGAAAGSGSDGPTGNEATALQQDGVTRADFPVGDAILSVLNSRGELQIGDTVYKVTRDNVYAVHVMDLSVLREKVPTLSSPPPADGDPRIVVSPVETTVPQESSEPLYNRTAAGGPRFHHVPGVGSVCDVYAGSSNRMRGESYKTFWIFYTEAGVTTEWQRKKKFLWWSYWANTYQSGTLSYSFTSTLTQGQIGLPGSYPAGPRSGSFSWTGTSRIHTTLAWGIFHRIYGEIHSHHSVSNSSVTGSCDTTA
;
A
#
# COMPACT_ATOMS: atom_id res chain seq x y z
N MET A 1 -3.14 13.73 -14.77
CA MET A 1 -3.21 13.29 -16.17
C MET A 1 -1.80 13.29 -16.72
N PHE A 2 -1.37 12.21 -17.37
CA PHE A 2 -0.04 12.05 -17.98
C PHE A 2 -0.19 11.75 -19.45
N SER A 3 0.60 12.39 -20.30
CA SER A 3 0.53 12.20 -21.75
C SER A 3 1.11 10.85 -22.19
N SER A 4 1.99 10.26 -21.35
CA SER A 4 2.65 8.99 -21.64
C SER A 4 3.13 8.29 -20.36
N GLY A 5 3.55 7.02 -20.51
CA GLY A 5 4.22 6.28 -19.45
C GLY A 5 5.55 6.90 -19.05
N ASP A 6 6.28 7.51 -19.97
CA ASP A 6 7.53 8.23 -19.69
C ASP A 6 7.30 9.45 -18.78
N GLU A 7 6.23 10.21 -19.04
CA GLU A 7 5.87 11.34 -18.18
C GLU A 7 5.51 10.87 -16.77
N LEU A 8 4.71 9.81 -16.64
CA LEU A 8 4.40 9.21 -15.34
C LEU A 8 5.68 8.74 -14.64
N ALA A 9 6.59 8.04 -15.34
CA ALA A 9 7.85 7.58 -14.77
C ALA A 9 8.72 8.75 -14.28
N ASN A 10 8.82 9.82 -15.07
CA ASN A 10 9.56 11.04 -14.68
C ASN A 10 8.95 11.73 -13.46
N GLN A 11 7.64 11.66 -13.30
CA GLN A 11 6.95 12.18 -12.12
C GLN A 11 7.13 11.27 -10.90
N LEU A 12 7.18 9.96 -11.06
CA LEU A 12 7.34 9.02 -9.94
C LEU A 12 8.80 8.95 -9.44
N ALA A 13 9.79 8.98 -10.33
CA ALA A 13 11.20 8.77 -9.99
C ALA A 13 11.71 9.60 -8.79
N PRO A 14 11.44 10.92 -8.68
CA PRO A 14 11.88 11.72 -7.52
C PRO A 14 11.06 11.44 -6.24
N ARG A 15 9.96 10.67 -6.33
CA ARG A 15 9.04 10.40 -5.22
C ARG A 15 9.18 8.98 -4.67
N ILE A 16 9.83 8.11 -5.41
CA ILE A 16 10.19 6.77 -4.92
C ILE A 16 11.08 6.96 -3.68
N ASP A 17 10.69 6.34 -2.56
CA ASP A 17 11.34 6.48 -1.25
C ASP A 17 11.40 7.93 -0.69
N ALA A 18 10.59 8.85 -1.21
CA ALA A 18 10.48 10.19 -0.66
C ALA A 18 9.86 10.16 0.76
N SER A 19 10.23 11.15 1.57
CA SER A 19 9.64 11.27 2.90
C SER A 19 8.15 11.62 2.83
N GLU A 20 7.43 11.34 3.91
CA GLU A 20 6.00 11.64 4.04
C GLU A 20 5.73 13.14 3.83
N GLU A 21 6.58 14.01 4.38
CA GLU A 21 6.47 15.47 4.20
C GLU A 21 6.64 15.89 2.74
N THR A 22 7.54 15.23 2.01
CA THR A 22 7.77 15.50 0.59
C THR A 22 6.56 15.10 -0.24
N LEU A 23 5.98 13.93 0.03
CA LEU A 23 4.76 13.47 -0.64
C LEU A 23 3.56 14.36 -0.30
N ALA A 24 3.39 14.73 0.97
CA ALA A 24 2.32 15.64 1.39
C ALA A 24 2.43 17.02 0.74
N ALA A 25 3.65 17.57 0.63
CA ALA A 25 3.89 18.83 -0.06
C ALA A 25 3.57 18.75 -1.57
N TYR A 26 3.83 17.62 -2.20
CA TYR A 26 3.43 17.38 -3.59
C TYR A 26 1.91 17.31 -3.72
N GLU A 27 1.23 16.57 -2.85
CA GLU A 27 -0.23 16.39 -2.89
C GLU A 27 -0.98 17.70 -2.66
N GLN A 28 -0.47 18.61 -1.81
CA GLN A 28 -1.04 19.94 -1.62
C GLN A 28 -1.01 20.81 -2.89
N GLN A 29 -0.17 20.50 -3.86
CA GLN A 29 -0.09 21.21 -5.15
C GLN A 29 -1.06 20.64 -6.19
N GLN A 30 -1.69 19.50 -5.90
CA GLN A 30 -2.66 18.90 -6.81
C GLN A 30 -4.04 19.54 -6.62
N ASP A 31 -4.83 19.52 -7.67
CA ASP A 31 -6.24 19.96 -7.67
C ASP A 31 -7.22 18.81 -7.30
N TYR A 32 -6.67 17.68 -6.80
CA TYR A 32 -7.45 16.52 -6.39
C TYR A 32 -6.85 15.90 -5.11
N GLN A 33 -7.67 15.20 -4.35
CA GLN A 33 -7.20 14.38 -3.23
C GLN A 33 -6.57 13.09 -3.78
N SER A 34 -5.33 12.78 -3.38
CA SER A 34 -4.66 11.52 -3.75
C SER A 34 -5.27 10.33 -3.02
N LEU A 35 -5.06 9.11 -3.57
CA LEU A 35 -5.47 7.87 -2.91
C LEU A 35 -4.71 7.69 -1.58
N ARG A 36 -3.41 8.06 -1.52
CA ARG A 36 -2.63 8.05 -0.30
C ARG A 36 -3.27 8.95 0.77
N ALA A 37 -3.46 10.22 0.47
CA ALA A 37 -4.06 11.20 1.40
C ALA A 37 -5.51 10.82 1.79
N TYR A 38 -6.26 10.20 0.88
CA TYR A 38 -7.60 9.68 1.17
C TYR A 38 -7.57 8.56 2.23
N MET A 39 -6.65 7.61 2.12
CA MET A 39 -6.48 6.52 3.10
C MET A 39 -5.93 7.03 4.43
N ASP A 40 -4.94 7.93 4.43
CA ASP A 40 -4.36 8.53 5.63
C ASP A 40 -5.37 9.43 6.37
N GLY A 41 -6.23 10.16 5.64
CA GLY A 41 -7.28 11.02 6.20
C GLY A 41 -8.34 10.24 7.00
N GLY A 42 -8.60 8.99 6.64
CA GLY A 42 -9.45 8.08 7.43
C GLY A 42 -8.79 7.68 8.75
N GLU A 43 -7.47 7.69 8.84
CA GLU A 43 -6.73 7.37 10.07
C GLU A 43 -6.60 8.58 11.03
N SER A 44 -6.54 9.80 10.50
CA SER A 44 -6.27 11.02 11.29
C SER A 44 -7.48 11.59 12.04
N THR A 45 -8.71 11.29 11.65
CA THR A 45 -9.93 11.79 12.28
C THR A 45 -10.14 11.30 13.72
N GLU A 46 -9.46 10.23 14.16
CA GLU A 46 -9.55 9.77 15.54
C GLU A 46 -8.55 10.45 16.51
N GLN A 47 -7.46 11.06 16.02
CA GLN A 47 -6.49 11.74 16.90
C GLN A 47 -6.89 13.19 17.27
N GLY A 48 -7.81 13.81 16.53
CA GLY A 48 -8.26 15.18 16.74
C GLY A 48 -9.41 15.39 17.73
N ALA A 49 -10.05 14.32 18.21
CA ALA A 49 -11.24 14.44 19.07
C ALA A 49 -10.94 14.79 20.55
N ALA A 50 -9.69 14.95 20.96
CA ALA A 50 -9.30 15.19 22.36
C ALA A 50 -8.79 16.60 22.68
N ALA A 51 -8.73 17.53 21.74
CA ALA A 51 -8.27 18.92 22.03
C ALA A 51 -8.93 19.97 21.14
N GLY A 52 -9.92 20.70 21.68
CA GLY A 52 -10.18 22.10 21.35
C GLY A 52 -11.04 22.39 20.15
N SER A 53 -12.19 22.98 20.43
CA SER A 53 -13.08 23.70 19.52
C SER A 53 -12.36 24.67 18.56
N GLY A 54 -12.42 24.40 17.27
CA GLY A 54 -12.00 25.30 16.21
C GLY A 54 -12.31 24.71 14.85
N SER A 55 -13.30 25.31 14.20
CA SER A 55 -13.91 25.02 12.92
C SER A 55 -12.96 24.66 11.79
N ASP A 56 -13.49 23.85 10.84
CA ASP A 56 -13.03 23.51 9.51
C ASP A 56 -12.13 22.27 9.37
N GLY A 57 -12.55 21.14 9.99
CA GLY A 57 -12.12 19.81 9.57
C GLY A 57 -12.94 19.32 8.35
N PRO A 58 -12.43 18.34 7.58
CA PRO A 58 -13.15 17.77 6.43
C PRO A 58 -14.54 17.32 6.87
N THR A 59 -15.52 17.75 6.10
CA THR A 59 -16.93 17.46 6.36
C THR A 59 -17.16 15.97 6.45
N GLY A 60 -17.91 15.50 7.45
CA GLY A 60 -18.11 14.10 7.84
C GLY A 60 -18.55 13.10 6.73
N ASN A 61 -18.63 13.53 5.47
CA ASN A 61 -18.94 12.70 4.31
C ASN A 61 -17.74 11.88 3.80
N GLU A 62 -16.49 12.34 4.01
CA GLU A 62 -15.29 11.67 3.49
C GLU A 62 -14.87 10.47 4.35
N ALA A 63 -14.91 10.62 5.68
CA ALA A 63 -14.71 9.48 6.59
C ALA A 63 -15.77 8.38 6.40
N THR A 64 -16.99 8.77 5.99
CA THR A 64 -18.08 7.85 5.69
C THR A 64 -17.84 7.05 4.40
N ALA A 65 -17.14 7.62 3.41
CA ALA A 65 -16.85 6.96 2.13
C ALA A 65 -15.81 5.82 2.29
N LEU A 66 -14.71 6.05 3.02
CA LEU A 66 -13.74 5.00 3.36
C LEU A 66 -14.38 3.82 4.10
N GLN A 67 -15.34 4.11 4.99
CA GLN A 67 -16.10 3.10 5.71
C GLN A 67 -17.01 2.27 4.80
N GLN A 68 -17.52 2.87 3.72
CA GLN A 68 -18.36 2.16 2.74
C GLN A 68 -17.54 1.28 1.82
N ASP A 69 -16.30 1.66 1.50
CA ASP A 69 -15.42 0.91 0.61
C ASP A 69 -14.78 -0.30 1.29
N GLY A 70 -14.60 -0.28 2.61
CA GLY A 70 -14.00 -1.37 3.39
C GLY A 70 -12.54 -1.67 3.00
N VAL A 71 -11.84 -0.72 2.34
CA VAL A 71 -10.45 -0.86 1.95
C VAL A 71 -9.54 -0.05 2.86
N THR A 72 -8.32 -0.54 3.04
CA THR A 72 -7.28 0.06 3.87
C THR A 72 -5.98 0.20 3.09
N ARG A 73 -5.01 0.92 3.64
CA ARG A 73 -3.67 1.02 3.04
C ARG A 73 -3.02 -0.36 2.81
N ALA A 74 -3.29 -1.33 3.67
CA ALA A 74 -2.76 -2.69 3.57
C ALA A 74 -3.31 -3.48 2.35
N ASP A 75 -4.43 -3.05 1.77
CA ASP A 75 -4.99 -3.66 0.56
C ASP A 75 -4.24 -3.25 -0.72
N PHE A 76 -3.32 -2.28 -0.61
CA PHE A 76 -2.50 -1.77 -1.72
C PHE A 76 -1.01 -1.94 -1.39
N PRO A 77 -0.44 -3.15 -1.57
CA PRO A 77 0.97 -3.42 -1.28
C PRO A 77 1.89 -2.82 -2.35
N VAL A 78 2.02 -1.51 -2.33
CA VAL A 78 2.86 -0.67 -3.20
C VAL A 78 3.41 0.50 -2.39
N GLY A 79 4.42 1.18 -2.93
CA GLY A 79 4.96 2.40 -2.32
C GLY A 79 3.99 3.58 -2.37
N ASP A 80 4.25 4.57 -1.52
CA ASP A 80 3.42 5.75 -1.40
C ASP A 80 3.50 6.67 -2.62
N ALA A 81 4.58 6.57 -3.40
CA ALA A 81 4.78 7.37 -4.61
C ALA A 81 3.66 7.17 -5.63
N ILE A 82 3.31 5.92 -5.95
CA ILE A 82 2.24 5.64 -6.91
C ILE A 82 0.87 6.02 -6.34
N LEU A 83 0.64 5.81 -5.04
CA LEU A 83 -0.62 6.19 -4.39
C LEU A 83 -0.82 7.71 -4.34
N SER A 84 0.28 8.50 -4.32
CA SER A 84 0.21 9.96 -4.33
C SER A 84 -0.20 10.56 -5.68
N VAL A 85 -0.12 9.80 -6.78
CA VAL A 85 -0.53 10.25 -8.12
C VAL A 85 -1.88 9.67 -8.58
N LEU A 86 -2.42 8.67 -7.90
CA LEU A 86 -3.79 8.22 -8.06
C LEU A 86 -4.74 9.17 -7.33
N ASN A 87 -5.89 9.49 -7.91
CA ASN A 87 -6.91 10.24 -7.19
C ASN A 87 -7.61 9.36 -6.13
N SER A 88 -8.44 9.95 -5.27
CA SER A 88 -9.17 9.25 -4.19
C SER A 88 -10.10 8.12 -4.67
N ARG A 89 -10.39 8.04 -5.96
CA ARG A 89 -11.13 6.93 -6.59
C ARG A 89 -10.23 5.84 -7.12
N GLY A 90 -8.90 5.93 -6.91
CA GLY A 90 -7.91 5.03 -7.47
C GLY A 90 -7.69 5.20 -8.98
N GLU A 91 -8.04 6.35 -9.55
CA GLU A 91 -7.96 6.59 -10.99
C GLU A 91 -6.70 7.36 -11.38
N LEU A 92 -6.12 6.98 -12.53
CA LEU A 92 -4.98 7.61 -13.16
C LEU A 92 -5.16 7.58 -14.68
N GLN A 93 -4.89 8.69 -15.37
CA GLN A 93 -4.93 8.73 -16.84
C GLN A 93 -3.50 8.77 -17.42
N ILE A 94 -3.23 7.87 -18.38
CA ILE A 94 -2.00 7.84 -19.18
C ILE A 94 -2.42 7.85 -20.67
N GLY A 95 -2.10 8.92 -21.38
CA GLY A 95 -2.59 9.14 -22.74
C GLY A 95 -4.12 9.14 -22.78
N ASP A 96 -4.69 8.34 -23.66
CA ASP A 96 -6.14 8.22 -23.83
C ASP A 96 -6.77 7.12 -22.94
N THR A 97 -5.99 6.47 -22.08
CA THR A 97 -6.45 5.38 -21.21
C THR A 97 -6.53 5.85 -19.76
N VAL A 98 -7.69 5.62 -19.14
CA VAL A 98 -7.86 5.76 -17.69
C VAL A 98 -7.75 4.38 -17.05
N TYR A 99 -6.87 4.28 -16.08
CA TYR A 99 -6.70 3.13 -15.21
C TYR A 99 -7.38 3.40 -13.88
N LYS A 100 -8.16 2.44 -13.39
CA LYS A 100 -8.70 2.45 -12.04
C LYS A 100 -8.19 1.24 -11.28
N VAL A 101 -7.49 1.49 -10.19
CA VAL A 101 -7.00 0.47 -9.28
C VAL A 101 -8.02 0.25 -8.18
N THR A 102 -8.37 -1.00 -7.96
CA THR A 102 -9.17 -1.47 -6.83
C THR A 102 -8.35 -2.48 -6.04
N ARG A 103 -8.87 -2.97 -4.93
CA ARG A 103 -8.19 -3.98 -4.11
C ARG A 103 -7.76 -5.21 -4.92
N ASP A 104 -8.65 -5.73 -5.77
CA ASP A 104 -8.47 -7.03 -6.41
C ASP A 104 -8.15 -6.93 -7.92
N ASN A 105 -8.46 -5.78 -8.55
CA ASN A 105 -8.38 -5.61 -9.99
C ASN A 105 -7.89 -4.23 -10.40
N VAL A 106 -7.30 -4.17 -11.59
CA VAL A 106 -7.06 -2.93 -12.32
C VAL A 106 -7.95 -2.92 -13.56
N TYR A 107 -8.69 -1.86 -13.73
CA TYR A 107 -9.57 -1.62 -14.87
C TYR A 107 -8.93 -0.59 -15.79
N ALA A 108 -9.02 -0.82 -17.10
CA ALA A 108 -8.58 0.15 -18.09
C ALA A 108 -9.71 0.44 -19.08
N VAL A 109 -9.96 1.71 -19.33
CA VAL A 109 -10.95 2.18 -20.33
C VAL A 109 -10.37 3.34 -21.15
N HIS A 110 -10.89 3.54 -22.35
CA HIS A 110 -10.66 4.78 -23.06
C HIS A 110 -11.28 5.96 -22.29
N VAL A 111 -10.63 7.13 -22.29
CA VAL A 111 -11.08 8.30 -21.51
C VAL A 111 -12.52 8.72 -21.81
N MET A 112 -12.99 8.50 -23.05
CA MET A 112 -14.38 8.77 -23.44
C MET A 112 -15.40 7.86 -22.73
N ASP A 113 -14.97 6.71 -22.24
CA ASP A 113 -15.81 5.72 -21.54
C ASP A 113 -15.67 5.77 -20.00
N LEU A 114 -15.02 6.81 -19.47
CA LEU A 114 -14.78 6.96 -18.03
C LEU A 114 -16.09 6.93 -17.21
N SER A 115 -17.19 7.49 -17.75
CA SER A 115 -18.50 7.46 -17.09
C SER A 115 -19.01 6.04 -16.88
N VAL A 116 -18.77 5.15 -17.87
CA VAL A 116 -19.16 3.74 -17.80
C VAL A 116 -18.34 3.02 -16.73
N LEU A 117 -17.03 3.28 -16.67
CA LEU A 117 -16.18 2.72 -15.62
C LEU A 117 -16.69 3.13 -14.23
N ARG A 118 -16.99 4.40 -14.02
CA ARG A 118 -17.47 4.93 -12.73
C ARG A 118 -18.82 4.39 -12.32
N GLU A 119 -19.71 4.11 -13.29
CA GLU A 119 -21.00 3.49 -13.04
C GLU A 119 -20.85 2.01 -12.64
N LYS A 120 -20.03 1.24 -13.38
CA LYS A 120 -19.90 -0.21 -13.18
C LYS A 120 -18.92 -0.59 -12.07
N VAL A 121 -17.96 0.26 -11.76
CA VAL A 121 -16.93 0.07 -10.73
C VAL A 121 -16.90 1.31 -9.83
N PRO A 122 -17.95 1.54 -9.01
CA PRO A 122 -18.07 2.79 -8.25
C PRO A 122 -17.05 2.92 -7.11
N THR A 123 -16.62 1.83 -6.49
CA THR A 123 -15.79 1.82 -5.28
C THR A 123 -14.45 1.13 -5.49
N LEU A 124 -13.54 1.26 -4.52
CA LEU A 124 -12.23 0.58 -4.51
C LEU A 124 -12.33 -0.92 -4.18
N SER A 125 -13.46 -1.38 -3.67
CA SER A 125 -13.76 -2.79 -3.38
C SER A 125 -14.72 -3.43 -4.41
N SER A 126 -15.06 -2.72 -5.49
CA SER A 126 -16.00 -3.23 -6.49
C SER A 126 -15.46 -4.48 -7.20
N PRO A 127 -16.27 -5.55 -7.28
CA PRO A 127 -15.93 -6.71 -8.09
C PRO A 127 -15.97 -6.37 -9.60
N PRO A 128 -15.38 -7.23 -10.44
CA PRO A 128 -15.54 -7.09 -11.89
C PRO A 128 -17.02 -7.08 -12.31
N PRO A 129 -17.39 -6.26 -13.31
CA PRO A 129 -18.75 -6.27 -13.87
C PRO A 129 -19.15 -7.67 -14.34
N ALA A 130 -20.27 -8.19 -13.84
CA ALA A 130 -20.73 -9.54 -14.12
C ALA A 130 -21.08 -9.78 -15.60
N ASP A 131 -21.42 -8.72 -16.32
CA ASP A 131 -21.84 -8.76 -17.73
C ASP A 131 -20.69 -8.56 -18.73
N GLY A 132 -19.47 -8.27 -18.23
CA GLY A 132 -18.28 -8.12 -19.07
C GLY A 132 -18.44 -7.03 -20.12
N ASP A 133 -18.39 -5.76 -19.77
CA ASP A 133 -18.46 -4.66 -20.75
C ASP A 133 -17.21 -4.65 -21.65
N PRO A 134 -17.35 -4.73 -23.00
CA PRO A 134 -16.20 -4.80 -23.91
C PRO A 134 -15.34 -3.53 -23.91
N ARG A 135 -15.82 -2.42 -23.38
CA ARG A 135 -15.07 -1.17 -23.21
C ARG A 135 -14.13 -1.20 -21.99
N ILE A 136 -14.35 -2.12 -21.05
CA ILE A 136 -13.60 -2.24 -19.81
C ILE A 136 -12.65 -3.44 -19.90
N VAL A 137 -11.37 -3.18 -19.96
CA VAL A 137 -10.35 -4.22 -19.81
C VAL A 137 -10.13 -4.44 -18.30
N VAL A 138 -10.24 -5.68 -17.86
CA VAL A 138 -10.03 -6.07 -16.46
C VAL A 138 -8.77 -6.89 -16.35
N SER A 139 -7.89 -6.52 -15.43
CA SER A 139 -6.68 -7.29 -15.09
C SER A 139 -6.64 -7.51 -13.58
N PRO A 140 -6.41 -8.73 -13.09
CA PRO A 140 -6.25 -8.94 -11.66
C PRO A 140 -5.02 -8.20 -11.13
N VAL A 141 -5.08 -7.75 -9.88
CA VAL A 141 -3.91 -7.33 -9.13
C VAL A 141 -3.10 -8.58 -8.79
N GLU A 142 -1.86 -8.66 -9.27
CA GLU A 142 -0.95 -9.72 -8.89
C GLU A 142 -0.02 -9.19 -7.78
N THR A 143 -0.03 -9.85 -6.63
CA THR A 143 0.85 -9.49 -5.51
C THR A 143 1.31 -10.73 -4.77
N THR A 144 2.53 -10.68 -4.23
CA THR A 144 3.04 -11.72 -3.32
C THR A 144 2.58 -11.52 -1.89
N VAL A 145 2.03 -10.36 -1.55
CA VAL A 145 1.46 -10.10 -0.22
C VAL A 145 0.06 -10.72 -0.15
N PRO A 146 -0.21 -11.61 0.82
CA PRO A 146 -1.56 -12.10 1.05
C PRO A 146 -2.46 -10.94 1.44
N GLN A 147 -3.56 -10.78 0.74
CA GLN A 147 -4.59 -9.87 1.18
C GLN A 147 -5.12 -10.34 2.55
N GLU A 148 -5.13 -9.44 3.53
CA GLU A 148 -5.81 -9.74 4.78
C GLU A 148 -7.30 -9.87 4.45
N SER A 149 -7.79 -11.13 4.42
CA SER A 149 -9.22 -11.35 4.27
C SER A 149 -9.94 -10.57 5.37
N SER A 150 -10.94 -9.80 5.01
CA SER A 150 -11.87 -9.12 5.93
C SER A 150 -12.71 -10.10 6.76
N GLU A 151 -12.29 -11.37 6.82
CA GLU A 151 -12.89 -12.34 7.72
C GLU A 151 -12.79 -11.84 9.16
N PRO A 152 -13.90 -11.71 9.87
CA PRO A 152 -13.87 -11.28 11.26
C PRO A 152 -12.99 -12.26 12.04
N LEU A 153 -11.95 -11.73 12.69
CA LEU A 153 -10.96 -12.44 13.54
C LEU A 153 -11.61 -13.12 14.78
N TYR A 154 -12.75 -13.81 14.59
CA TYR A 154 -13.54 -14.36 15.68
C TYR A 154 -12.97 -15.64 16.31
N ASN A 155 -11.94 -16.26 15.72
CA ASN A 155 -11.43 -17.55 16.18
C ASN A 155 -9.91 -17.62 16.43
N ARG A 156 -9.23 -16.50 16.71
CA ARG A 156 -7.83 -16.57 17.14
C ARG A 156 -7.72 -16.35 18.65
N THR A 157 -7.82 -17.43 19.41
CA THR A 157 -7.55 -17.45 20.86
C THR A 157 -6.14 -16.95 21.13
N ALA A 158 -6.07 -15.86 21.88
CA ALA A 158 -4.84 -15.30 22.40
C ALA A 158 -4.25 -16.25 23.47
N ALA A 159 -3.13 -16.88 23.16
CA ALA A 159 -2.20 -17.39 24.15
C ALA A 159 -0.85 -16.71 23.90
N GLY A 160 -0.37 -15.96 24.91
CA GLY A 160 0.79 -15.09 24.81
C GLY A 160 2.09 -15.82 24.45
N GLY A 161 2.76 -15.28 23.46
CA GLY A 161 4.10 -15.62 23.00
C GLY A 161 4.29 -15.03 21.59
N PRO A 162 5.52 -14.77 21.12
CA PRO A 162 5.77 -14.37 19.75
C PRO A 162 5.23 -15.47 18.82
N ARG A 163 4.13 -15.18 18.13
CA ARG A 163 3.54 -16.12 17.17
C ARG A 163 4.02 -15.74 15.79
N PHE A 164 4.92 -16.53 15.30
CA PHE A 164 5.31 -16.52 13.88
C PHE A 164 4.16 -17.15 13.10
N HIS A 165 3.38 -16.35 12.38
CA HIS A 165 2.53 -16.87 11.34
C HIS A 165 3.36 -17.02 10.07
N HIS A 166 4.14 -18.09 10.03
CA HIS A 166 4.61 -18.62 8.77
C HIS A 166 3.41 -19.30 8.12
N VAL A 167 2.77 -18.65 7.17
CA VAL A 167 1.82 -19.32 6.28
C VAL A 167 2.66 -20.08 5.27
N PRO A 168 2.71 -21.42 5.30
CA PRO A 168 3.51 -22.19 4.36
C PRO A 168 3.05 -21.86 2.93
N GLY A 169 3.98 -21.35 2.11
CA GLY A 169 3.74 -21.05 0.70
C GLY A 169 3.49 -19.57 0.35
N VAL A 170 3.34 -18.67 1.33
CA VAL A 170 3.22 -17.22 1.08
C VAL A 170 4.07 -16.48 2.11
N GLY A 171 5.38 -16.53 1.92
CA GLY A 171 6.38 -16.04 2.88
C GLY A 171 6.63 -14.53 2.89
N SER A 172 5.76 -13.72 2.29
CA SER A 172 6.00 -12.28 2.08
C SER A 172 5.64 -11.39 3.27
N VAL A 173 4.99 -11.93 4.31
CA VAL A 173 4.57 -11.19 5.50
C VAL A 173 4.92 -11.94 6.78
N CYS A 174 5.38 -11.20 7.80
CA CYS A 174 5.58 -11.72 9.14
C CYS A 174 5.15 -10.71 10.20
N ASP A 175 4.69 -11.21 11.35
CA ASP A 175 4.22 -10.38 12.45
C ASP A 175 4.96 -10.72 13.75
N VAL A 176 5.34 -9.69 14.52
CA VAL A 176 5.82 -9.80 15.92
C VAL A 176 4.86 -9.05 16.82
N TYR A 177 4.14 -9.76 17.68
CA TYR A 177 3.11 -9.19 18.53
C TYR A 177 3.66 -8.69 19.87
N ALA A 178 3.24 -7.47 20.26
CA ALA A 178 3.41 -6.91 21.57
C ALA A 178 2.04 -6.87 22.30
N GLY A 179 1.71 -7.98 22.94
CA GLY A 179 0.38 -8.20 23.52
C GLY A 179 -0.69 -8.42 22.44
N SER A 180 -1.95 -8.07 22.78
CA SER A 180 -3.10 -8.27 21.89
C SER A 180 -3.41 -7.08 20.97
N SER A 181 -2.76 -5.94 21.22
CA SER A 181 -3.15 -4.65 20.65
C SER A 181 -2.09 -4.01 19.75
N ASN A 182 -0.86 -4.50 19.78
CA ASN A 182 0.21 -3.95 18.95
C ASN A 182 0.96 -5.07 18.24
N ARG A 183 1.49 -4.77 17.05
CA ARG A 183 2.38 -5.66 16.32
C ARG A 183 3.41 -4.86 15.51
N MET A 184 4.57 -5.45 15.28
CA MET A 184 5.41 -5.13 14.13
C MET A 184 4.95 -6.04 12.99
N ARG A 185 4.77 -5.47 11.81
CA ARG A 185 4.55 -6.20 10.57
C ARG A 185 5.73 -5.96 9.63
N GLY A 186 6.36 -7.05 9.19
CA GLY A 186 7.39 -7.05 8.18
C GLY A 186 6.82 -7.58 6.86
N GLU A 187 7.16 -6.94 5.75
CA GLU A 187 6.72 -7.34 4.42
C GLU A 187 7.86 -7.27 3.41
N SER A 188 7.99 -8.31 2.58
CA SER A 188 8.64 -8.26 1.28
C SER A 188 7.57 -8.41 0.21
N TYR A 189 7.50 -7.50 -0.73
CA TYR A 189 6.41 -7.54 -1.71
C TYR A 189 6.91 -7.37 -3.14
N LYS A 190 6.18 -7.97 -4.07
CA LYS A 190 6.19 -7.69 -5.50
C LYS A 190 4.72 -7.53 -5.91
N THR A 191 4.41 -6.38 -6.48
CA THR A 191 3.06 -6.06 -6.94
C THR A 191 3.10 -5.72 -8.42
N PHE A 192 2.16 -6.27 -9.17
CA PHE A 192 1.98 -5.97 -10.56
C PHE A 192 0.54 -5.48 -10.81
N TRP A 193 0.48 -4.27 -11.33
CA TRP A 193 -0.70 -3.70 -11.97
C TRP A 193 -0.42 -3.61 -13.46
N ILE A 194 -1.42 -3.73 -14.30
CA ILE A 194 -1.24 -3.73 -15.76
C ILE A 194 -0.35 -2.58 -16.29
N PHE A 195 -0.33 -1.45 -15.60
CA PHE A 195 0.46 -0.27 -15.98
C PHE A 195 1.65 0.03 -15.06
N TYR A 196 1.72 -0.61 -13.87
CA TYR A 196 2.76 -0.34 -12.88
C TYR A 196 3.20 -1.60 -12.17
N THR A 197 4.48 -1.69 -11.88
CA THR A 197 5.03 -2.75 -11.04
C THR A 197 5.98 -2.18 -10.01
N GLU A 198 6.01 -2.81 -8.85
CA GLU A 198 6.91 -2.44 -7.76
C GLU A 198 7.31 -3.66 -6.94
N ALA A 199 8.53 -3.61 -6.41
CA ALA A 199 9.04 -4.58 -5.47
C ALA A 199 9.79 -3.85 -4.36
N GLY A 200 9.55 -4.22 -3.12
CA GLY A 200 10.13 -3.52 -1.97
C GLY A 200 10.07 -4.29 -0.67
N VAL A 201 10.53 -3.61 0.38
CA VAL A 201 10.57 -4.08 1.76
C VAL A 201 9.96 -3.03 2.66
N THR A 202 9.07 -3.43 3.56
CA THR A 202 8.42 -2.53 4.52
C THR A 202 8.43 -3.14 5.92
N THR A 203 8.66 -2.31 6.93
CA THR A 203 8.46 -2.67 8.33
C THR A 203 7.57 -1.62 8.99
N GLU A 204 6.49 -2.04 9.60
CA GLU A 204 5.47 -1.18 10.18
C GLU A 204 5.24 -1.52 11.65
N TRP A 205 4.97 -0.50 12.46
CA TRP A 205 4.42 -0.68 13.79
C TRP A 205 2.95 -0.34 13.77
N GLN A 206 2.13 -1.31 14.12
CA GLN A 206 0.69 -1.21 14.00
C GLN A 206 0.00 -1.40 15.36
N ARG A 207 -1.08 -0.68 15.56
CA ARG A 207 -1.99 -0.83 16.70
C ARG A 207 -3.35 -1.31 16.22
N LYS A 208 -3.92 -2.27 16.93
CA LYS A 208 -5.29 -2.72 16.70
C LYS A 208 -6.26 -1.64 17.15
N LYS A 209 -7.02 -1.10 16.21
CA LYS A 209 -8.11 -0.16 16.44
C LYS A 209 -9.44 -0.87 16.31
N LYS A 210 -10.46 -0.37 16.96
CA LYS A 210 -11.82 -0.90 16.91
C LYS A 210 -12.76 0.20 16.41
N PHE A 211 -13.55 -0.13 15.41
CA PHE A 211 -14.60 0.74 14.93
C PHE A 211 -15.93 -0.05 14.92
N LEU A 212 -16.90 0.40 15.71
CA LEU A 212 -18.18 -0.29 15.93
C LEU A 212 -17.97 -1.77 16.32
N TRP A 213 -18.29 -2.71 15.41
CA TRP A 213 -18.20 -4.17 15.64
C TRP A 213 -16.97 -4.83 15.01
N TRP A 214 -16.17 -4.12 14.21
CA TRP A 214 -14.98 -4.66 13.55
C TRP A 214 -13.68 -4.05 14.08
N SER A 215 -12.57 -4.75 13.88
CA SER A 215 -11.25 -4.30 14.30
C SER A 215 -10.29 -4.36 13.12
N TYR A 216 -9.42 -3.39 13.04
CA TYR A 216 -8.39 -3.30 12.00
C TYR A 216 -7.03 -2.90 12.60
N TRP A 217 -5.97 -3.11 11.84
CA TRP A 217 -4.64 -2.68 12.21
C TRP A 217 -4.33 -1.35 11.53
N ALA A 218 -3.84 -0.38 12.27
CA ALA A 218 -3.44 0.93 11.76
C ALA A 218 -2.02 1.24 12.21
N ASN A 219 -1.27 1.87 11.31
CA ASN A 219 0.07 2.35 11.63
C ASN A 219 -0.01 3.33 12.79
N THR A 220 0.91 3.21 13.73
CA THR A 220 0.98 4.07 14.90
C THR A 220 2.41 4.38 15.25
N TYR A 221 2.65 5.64 15.63
CA TYR A 221 3.96 6.07 16.09
C TYR A 221 4.42 5.24 17.31
N GLN A 222 5.71 4.94 17.35
CA GLN A 222 6.38 4.34 18.50
C GLN A 222 7.76 4.98 18.70
N SER A 223 8.21 5.07 19.95
CA SER A 223 9.48 5.70 20.33
C SER A 223 10.72 4.80 20.16
N GLY A 224 10.51 3.51 19.89
CA GLY A 224 11.59 2.55 19.69
C GLY A 224 12.11 2.54 18.25
N THR A 225 12.88 1.52 17.92
CA THR A 225 13.54 1.36 16.62
C THR A 225 12.84 0.28 15.80
N LEU A 226 12.50 0.59 14.55
CA LEU A 226 12.20 -0.36 13.50
C LEU A 226 13.43 -0.55 12.64
N SER A 227 13.71 -1.78 12.19
CA SER A 227 14.75 -2.04 11.22
C SER A 227 14.42 -3.21 10.31
N TYR A 228 15.07 -3.26 9.17
CA TYR A 228 15.14 -4.42 8.29
C TYR A 228 16.51 -4.53 7.63
N SER A 229 16.85 -5.75 7.22
CA SER A 229 17.90 -6.02 6.23
C SER A 229 17.32 -6.89 5.12
N PHE A 230 17.87 -6.80 3.92
CA PHE A 230 17.41 -7.59 2.79
C PHE A 230 18.53 -8.06 1.87
N THR A 231 18.25 -9.13 1.13
CA THR A 231 18.94 -9.53 -0.08
C THR A 231 17.93 -9.72 -1.20
N SER A 232 18.29 -9.34 -2.43
CA SER A 232 17.39 -9.51 -3.58
C SER A 232 18.14 -9.89 -4.84
N THR A 233 17.46 -10.67 -5.70
CA THR A 233 17.94 -11.08 -7.03
C THR A 233 17.02 -10.55 -8.14
N LEU A 234 16.40 -9.40 -7.91
CA LEU A 234 15.40 -8.85 -8.81
C LEU A 234 15.97 -8.55 -10.19
N THR A 235 15.22 -8.91 -11.20
CA THR A 235 15.55 -8.67 -12.61
C THR A 235 14.34 -8.12 -13.36
N GLN A 236 14.61 -7.34 -14.38
CA GLN A 236 13.59 -6.80 -15.27
C GLN A 236 13.12 -7.86 -16.27
N GLY A 237 11.80 -7.98 -16.47
CA GLY A 237 11.22 -8.68 -17.60
C GLY A 237 11.23 -7.81 -18.88
N GLN A 238 11.18 -8.48 -20.03
CA GLN A 238 11.41 -7.88 -21.35
C GLN A 238 10.25 -7.04 -21.89
N ILE A 239 9.92 -5.88 -21.35
CA ILE A 239 9.09 -4.91 -22.10
C ILE A 239 9.59 -3.51 -21.71
N GLY A 240 10.20 -2.81 -22.66
CA GLY A 240 11.03 -1.64 -22.41
C GLY A 240 10.30 -0.31 -22.25
N LEU A 241 10.20 0.20 -21.05
CA LEU A 241 9.86 1.59 -20.73
C LEU A 241 10.57 2.01 -19.44
N PRO A 242 10.63 3.31 -19.09
CA PRO A 242 11.43 3.79 -17.97
C PRO A 242 11.04 3.17 -16.62
N GLY A 243 12.03 2.88 -15.84
CA GLY A 243 11.93 2.33 -14.48
C GLY A 243 13.32 2.23 -13.85
N SER A 244 13.39 1.93 -12.57
CA SER A 244 14.64 1.69 -11.86
C SER A 244 14.73 0.23 -11.46
N TYR A 245 15.73 -0.46 -12.03
CA TYR A 245 15.99 -1.86 -11.78
C TYR A 245 17.43 -2.06 -11.32
N PRO A 246 17.67 -2.93 -10.34
CA PRO A 246 19.03 -3.27 -9.97
C PRO A 246 19.72 -4.01 -11.11
N ALA A 247 21.01 -3.73 -11.31
CA ALA A 247 21.86 -4.39 -12.30
C ALA A 247 22.30 -5.81 -11.89
N GLY A 248 21.84 -6.31 -10.74
CA GLY A 248 22.23 -7.63 -10.20
C GLY A 248 21.76 -7.79 -8.74
N PRO A 249 22.26 -8.82 -8.04
CA PRO A 249 21.95 -9.04 -6.63
C PRO A 249 22.26 -7.81 -5.78
N ARG A 250 21.35 -7.46 -4.87
CA ARG A 250 21.48 -6.32 -3.94
C ARG A 250 21.28 -6.79 -2.51
N SER A 251 21.96 -6.12 -1.60
CA SER A 251 21.71 -6.24 -0.17
C SER A 251 21.72 -4.86 0.48
N GLY A 252 21.02 -4.71 1.57
CA GLY A 252 20.98 -3.47 2.32
C GLY A 252 20.37 -3.66 3.69
N SER A 253 20.50 -2.63 4.51
CA SER A 253 19.85 -2.55 5.81
C SER A 253 19.41 -1.12 6.09
N PHE A 254 18.33 -0.97 6.82
CA PHE A 254 17.79 0.31 7.24
C PHE A 254 17.27 0.22 8.68
N SER A 255 17.41 1.33 9.41
CA SER A 255 16.94 1.42 10.79
C SER A 255 16.51 2.84 11.10
N TRP A 256 15.38 3.01 11.77
CA TRP A 256 14.88 4.31 12.19
C TRP A 256 14.20 4.23 13.55
N THR A 257 14.47 5.24 14.38
CA THR A 257 13.88 5.38 15.71
C THR A 257 12.80 6.45 15.69
N GLY A 258 11.68 6.20 16.34
CA GLY A 258 10.59 7.17 16.42
C GLY A 258 9.81 7.29 15.11
N THR A 259 9.32 6.17 14.60
CA THR A 259 8.47 6.14 13.39
C THR A 259 7.40 5.06 13.51
N SER A 260 6.38 5.15 12.67
CA SER A 260 5.38 4.10 12.50
C SER A 260 5.71 3.13 11.36
N ARG A 261 6.55 3.56 10.39
CA ARG A 261 6.84 2.81 9.18
C ARG A 261 8.23 3.16 8.65
N ILE A 262 8.92 2.15 8.13
CA ILE A 262 10.09 2.28 7.27
C ILE A 262 9.88 1.45 6.01
N HIS A 263 10.29 2.00 4.86
CA HIS A 263 10.03 1.41 3.55
C HIS A 263 11.21 1.67 2.61
N THR A 264 11.49 0.73 1.70
CA THR A 264 12.41 0.92 0.58
C THR A 264 11.89 0.21 -0.65
N THR A 265 11.79 0.93 -1.74
CA THR A 265 11.52 0.38 -3.06
C THR A 265 12.83 -0.17 -3.66
N LEU A 266 12.83 -1.45 -3.98
CA LEU A 266 13.99 -2.14 -4.56
C LEU A 266 14.00 -2.08 -6.08
N ALA A 267 12.83 -2.11 -6.70
CA ALA A 267 12.63 -1.98 -8.13
C ALA A 267 11.21 -1.49 -8.43
N TRP A 268 11.05 -0.73 -9.51
CA TRP A 268 9.74 -0.28 -9.99
C TRP A 268 9.79 -0.02 -11.49
N GLY A 269 8.63 0.04 -12.13
CA GLY A 269 8.55 0.39 -13.55
C GLY A 269 7.12 0.53 -14.08
N ILE A 270 7.01 1.22 -15.22
CA ILE A 270 5.76 1.44 -15.93
C ILE A 270 5.65 0.43 -17.07
N PHE A 271 4.55 -0.34 -17.13
CA PHE A 271 4.31 -1.42 -18.09
C PHE A 271 5.38 -2.53 -18.10
N HIS A 272 5.95 -2.83 -16.94
CA HIS A 272 6.98 -3.85 -16.76
C HIS A 272 6.54 -4.95 -15.82
N ARG A 273 7.27 -6.08 -15.83
CA ARG A 273 7.22 -7.09 -14.77
C ARG A 273 8.58 -7.20 -14.09
N ILE A 274 8.57 -7.42 -12.79
CA ILE A 274 9.76 -7.69 -11.97
C ILE A 274 9.76 -9.18 -11.63
N TYR A 275 10.88 -9.84 -11.86
CA TYR A 275 11.15 -11.24 -11.51
C TYR A 275 12.27 -11.33 -10.48
N GLY A 276 12.43 -12.52 -9.87
CA GLY A 276 13.45 -12.78 -8.88
C GLY A 276 12.86 -12.84 -7.47
N GLU A 277 13.73 -12.87 -6.47
CA GLU A 277 13.36 -13.09 -5.08
C GLU A 277 13.84 -11.93 -4.20
N ILE A 278 13.12 -11.70 -3.11
CA ILE A 278 13.50 -10.81 -2.01
C ILE A 278 13.45 -11.64 -0.73
N HIS A 279 14.55 -11.64 0.01
CA HIS A 279 14.60 -12.15 1.38
C HIS A 279 14.87 -10.99 2.31
N SER A 280 14.07 -10.82 3.35
CA SER A 280 14.31 -9.77 4.33
C SER A 280 14.13 -10.25 5.77
N HIS A 281 14.88 -9.63 6.66
CA HIS A 281 14.79 -9.78 8.10
C HIS A 281 14.31 -8.48 8.70
N HIS A 282 13.22 -8.51 9.44
CA HIS A 282 12.59 -7.35 10.07
C HIS A 282 12.75 -7.42 11.57
N SER A 283 12.97 -6.29 12.24
CA SER A 283 13.04 -6.25 13.69
C SER A 283 12.45 -4.99 14.30
N VAL A 284 12.02 -5.12 15.54
CA VAL A 284 11.54 -4.04 16.39
C VAL A 284 12.22 -4.12 17.75
N SER A 285 12.59 -2.95 18.28
CA SER A 285 13.05 -2.80 19.66
C SER A 285 12.41 -1.57 20.29
N ASN A 286 11.49 -1.76 21.22
CA ASN A 286 10.86 -0.70 21.99
C ASN A 286 10.62 -1.16 23.44
N SER A 287 10.02 -0.29 24.28
CA SER A 287 9.75 -0.59 25.70
C SER A 287 8.80 -1.77 25.93
N SER A 288 8.02 -2.17 24.91
CA SER A 288 6.99 -3.20 25.02
C SER A 288 7.42 -4.54 24.46
N VAL A 289 8.33 -4.52 23.47
CA VAL A 289 8.78 -5.74 22.76
C VAL A 289 10.13 -5.53 22.10
N THR A 290 10.92 -6.60 22.10
CA THR A 290 12.05 -6.78 21.18
C THR A 290 11.85 -8.09 20.46
N GLY A 291 11.87 -8.06 19.15
CA GLY A 291 11.64 -9.25 18.33
C GLY A 291 11.94 -9.03 16.87
N SER A 292 12.02 -10.14 16.15
CA SER A 292 12.32 -10.13 14.70
C SER A 292 11.60 -11.27 13.98
N CYS A 293 11.50 -11.15 12.67
CA CYS A 293 10.95 -12.17 11.79
C CYS A 293 11.49 -12.02 10.36
N ASP A 294 11.34 -13.05 9.55
CA ASP A 294 11.84 -13.12 8.18
C ASP A 294 10.70 -13.20 7.18
N THR A 295 10.93 -12.61 5.97
CA THR A 295 9.98 -12.71 4.84
C THR A 295 10.71 -13.08 3.55
N THR A 296 9.95 -13.63 2.60
CA THR A 296 10.42 -13.95 1.24
C THR A 296 9.31 -13.63 0.24
N ALA A 297 9.64 -12.91 -0.84
CA ALA A 297 8.72 -12.57 -1.92
C ALA A 297 9.28 -12.91 -3.31
#